data_e9ced0fc0eadd4ace791ae761fdd3082
#
_entry.id   e9ced0fc0eadd4ace791ae761fdd3082
#
_cell.length_a   1.000
_cell.length_b   1.000
_cell.length_c   1.000
_cell.angle_alpha   90.00
_cell.angle_beta   90.00
_cell.angle_gamma   90.00
#
_symmetry.space_group_name_H-M   'P 1'
#
loop_
_entity.id
_entity.type
_entity.pdbx_description
1 polymer ?
#
loop_
_entity_poly.entity_id
_entity_poly.type
_entity_poly.pdbx_seq_one_letter_code
_entity_poly.pdbx_strand_id
1 'polypeptide(L)'
;MNEYVNVTVWKHSEPIDWADMQAMLTENMNDQDTQKGTTVRWFEIDENTHGSVLTYPSKEAFENHTARIEAHRKESSENLGITLVDKHDGVIRAEGSN
;
A
#
# COMPACT_ATOMS: atom_id res chain seq x y z
N MET A 1 -4.08 4.28 -21.32
CA MET A 1 -4.38 5.05 -20.12
C MET A 1 -3.22 5.01 -19.17
N ASN A 2 -3.01 6.09 -18.44
CA ASN A 2 -1.90 6.16 -17.50
C ASN A 2 -2.22 5.41 -16.21
N GLU A 3 -1.21 4.77 -15.66
CA GLU A 3 -1.31 4.12 -14.37
C GLU A 3 -1.43 5.16 -13.27
N TYR A 4 -2.00 4.74 -12.14
CA TYR A 4 -2.20 5.59 -10.97
C TYR A 4 -1.41 5.02 -9.79
N VAL A 5 -0.76 5.88 -9.04
CA VAL A 5 0.07 5.45 -7.90
C VAL A 5 -0.43 6.06 -6.59
N ASN A 6 -0.38 5.25 -5.54
CA ASN A 6 -0.66 5.69 -4.17
C ASN A 6 0.55 5.37 -3.31
N VAL A 7 1.10 6.38 -2.66
CA VAL A 7 2.30 6.24 -1.82
C VAL A 7 1.95 6.63 -0.39
N THR A 8 2.26 5.74 0.55
CA THR A 8 1.98 5.98 1.96
C THR A 8 3.20 5.65 2.81
N VAL A 9 3.28 6.29 3.98
CA VAL A 9 4.32 6.02 4.96
C VAL A 9 3.64 5.69 6.27
N TRP A 10 4.07 4.60 6.90
CA TRP A 10 3.46 4.06 8.11
C TRP A 10 4.49 3.88 9.21
N LYS A 11 4.13 4.27 10.42
CA LYS A 11 4.96 4.08 11.60
C LYS A 11 4.34 3.02 12.51
N HIS A 12 5.17 2.09 12.94
CA HIS A 12 4.77 1.00 13.84
C HIS A 12 5.18 1.32 15.28
N SER A 13 4.41 0.84 16.23
CA SER A 13 4.72 1.00 17.66
C SER A 13 5.92 0.15 18.09
N GLU A 14 6.22 -0.91 17.34
CA GLU A 14 7.33 -1.83 17.59
C GLU A 14 8.12 -2.08 16.31
N PRO A 15 9.35 -2.60 16.42
CA PRO A 15 10.13 -2.95 15.22
C PRO A 15 9.37 -3.87 14.28
N ILE A 16 9.51 -3.62 12.98
CA ILE A 16 8.78 -4.36 11.95
C ILE A 16 9.33 -5.78 11.80
N ASP A 17 8.44 -6.76 11.83
CA ASP A 17 8.76 -8.13 11.46
C ASP A 17 8.44 -8.31 9.98
N TRP A 18 9.46 -8.30 9.14
CA TRP A 18 9.28 -8.36 7.69
C TRP A 18 8.77 -9.71 7.19
N ALA A 19 8.99 -10.80 7.95
CA ALA A 19 8.42 -12.10 7.60
C ALA A 19 6.89 -12.06 7.73
N ASP A 20 6.39 -11.44 8.81
CA ASP A 20 4.95 -11.25 9.00
C ASP A 20 4.37 -10.31 7.96
N MET A 21 5.10 -9.23 7.62
CA MET A 21 4.66 -8.27 6.61
C MET A 21 4.51 -8.95 5.25
N GLN A 22 5.48 -9.76 4.87
CA GLN A 22 5.41 -10.50 3.61
C GLN A 22 4.24 -11.47 3.58
N ALA A 23 3.97 -12.15 4.69
CA ALA A 23 2.83 -13.07 4.78
C ALA A 23 1.50 -12.34 4.62
N MET A 24 1.34 -11.19 5.28
CA MET A 24 0.15 -10.35 5.16
C MET A 24 -0.04 -9.86 3.72
N LEU A 25 1.03 -9.41 3.08
CA LEU A 25 0.97 -8.91 1.72
C LEU A 25 0.57 -10.01 0.74
N THR A 26 1.16 -11.20 0.88
CA THR A 26 0.83 -12.34 0.04
C THR A 26 -0.65 -12.70 0.17
N GLU A 27 -1.17 -12.73 1.39
CA GLU A 27 -2.58 -13.02 1.65
C GLU A 27 -3.49 -11.96 1.01
N ASN A 28 -3.14 -10.68 1.17
CA ASN A 28 -3.92 -9.59 0.59
C ASN A 28 -3.94 -9.64 -0.94
N MET A 29 -2.82 -9.98 -1.56
CA MET A 29 -2.74 -10.07 -3.03
C MET A 29 -3.48 -11.28 -3.60
N ASN A 30 -3.71 -12.29 -2.77
CA ASN A 30 -4.48 -13.47 -3.18
C ASN A 30 -5.99 -13.28 -2.97
N ASP A 31 -6.40 -12.19 -2.34
CA ASP A 31 -7.81 -11.86 -2.13
C ASP A 31 -8.48 -11.61 -3.48
N GLN A 32 -9.64 -12.25 -3.69
CA GLN A 32 -10.40 -12.11 -4.95
C GLN A 32 -10.85 -10.69 -5.22
N ASP A 33 -10.94 -9.88 -4.17
CA ASP A 33 -11.37 -8.47 -4.31
C ASP A 33 -10.23 -7.54 -4.70
N THR A 34 -8.99 -8.03 -4.71
CA THR A 34 -7.85 -7.22 -5.14
C THR A 34 -7.95 -6.98 -6.64
N GLN A 35 -7.83 -5.72 -7.05
CA GLN A 35 -7.92 -5.35 -8.46
C GLN A 35 -6.81 -5.99 -9.29
N LYS A 36 -7.21 -6.63 -10.38
CA LYS A 36 -6.25 -7.23 -11.29
C LYS A 36 -5.38 -6.15 -11.93
N GLY A 37 -4.08 -6.37 -11.97
CA GLY A 37 -3.13 -5.39 -12.50
C GLY A 37 -2.60 -4.42 -11.46
N THR A 38 -3.06 -4.53 -10.21
CA THR A 38 -2.55 -3.73 -9.10
C THR A 38 -1.29 -4.38 -8.56
N THR A 39 -0.27 -3.56 -8.28
CA THR A 39 0.96 -4.04 -7.65
C THR A 39 1.17 -3.30 -6.33
N VAL A 40 1.78 -4.00 -5.37
CA VAL A 40 2.09 -3.44 -4.06
C VAL A 40 3.55 -3.73 -3.73
N ARG A 41 4.26 -2.71 -3.28
CA ARG A 41 5.63 -2.85 -2.80
C ARG A 41 5.75 -2.12 -1.48
N TRP A 42 6.28 -2.81 -0.48
CA TRP A 42 6.58 -2.23 0.81
C TRP A 42 8.09 -2.21 0.98
N PHE A 43 8.62 -1.13 1.56
CA PHE A 43 10.05 -0.99 1.75
C PHE A 43 10.37 -0.45 3.14
N GLU A 44 11.55 -0.79 3.64
CA GLU A 44 12.00 -0.37 4.96
C GLU A 44 12.57 1.04 4.89
N ILE A 45 12.10 1.92 5.79
CA ILE A 45 12.66 3.26 5.96
C ILE A 45 13.56 3.25 7.19
N ASP A 46 13.06 2.71 8.30
CA ASP A 46 13.84 2.41 9.50
C ASP A 46 13.19 1.22 10.23
N GLU A 47 13.68 0.83 11.40
CA GLU A 47 13.20 -0.37 12.09
C GLU A 47 11.71 -0.32 12.45
N ASN A 48 11.14 0.87 12.55
CA ASN A 48 9.74 1.06 12.94
C ASN A 48 8.88 1.70 11.83
N THR A 49 9.46 2.03 10.69
CA THR A 49 8.75 2.79 9.65
C THR A 49 8.88 2.09 8.30
N HIS A 50 7.75 1.95 7.60
CA HIS A 50 7.79 1.42 6.24
C HIS A 50 7.07 2.33 5.27
N GLY A 51 7.49 2.28 4.01
CA GLY A 51 6.80 2.93 2.92
C GLY A 51 6.03 1.91 2.10
N SER A 52 4.95 2.35 1.47
CA SER A 52 4.12 1.51 0.63
C SER A 52 3.88 2.20 -0.70
N VAL A 53 4.08 1.47 -1.80
CA VAL A 53 3.79 1.96 -3.15
C VAL A 53 2.80 1.01 -3.79
N LEU A 54 1.59 1.51 -4.06
CA LEU A 54 0.55 0.75 -4.77
C LEU A 54 0.39 1.36 -6.15
N THR A 55 0.46 0.51 -7.19
CA THR A 55 0.27 0.95 -8.57
C THR A 55 -0.97 0.28 -9.13
N TYR A 56 -1.88 1.09 -9.67
CA TYR A 56 -3.15 0.65 -10.24
C TYR A 56 -3.12 0.86 -11.76
N PRO A 57 -3.85 0.06 -12.52
CA PRO A 57 -3.91 0.23 -13.99
C PRO A 57 -4.54 1.56 -14.41
N SER A 58 -5.34 2.20 -13.53
CA SER A 58 -5.98 3.48 -13.83
C SER A 58 -6.42 4.17 -12.54
N LYS A 59 -6.73 5.46 -12.64
CA LYS A 59 -7.32 6.20 -11.52
C LYS A 59 -8.68 5.62 -11.13
N GLU A 60 -9.46 5.17 -12.10
CA GLU A 60 -10.75 4.55 -11.84
C GLU A 60 -10.61 3.30 -10.99
N ALA A 61 -9.62 2.45 -11.27
CA ALA A 61 -9.36 1.26 -10.47
C ALA A 61 -9.02 1.63 -9.03
N PHE A 62 -8.23 2.68 -8.83
CA PHE A 62 -7.91 3.20 -7.51
C PHE A 62 -9.18 3.66 -6.77
N GLU A 63 -10.01 4.46 -7.44
CA GLU A 63 -11.24 4.99 -6.83
C GLU A 63 -12.20 3.88 -6.44
N ASN A 64 -12.35 2.86 -7.26
CA ASN A 64 -13.23 1.72 -7.00
C ASN A 64 -12.77 0.90 -5.80
N HIS A 65 -11.52 0.98 -5.44
CA HIS A 65 -10.92 0.21 -4.35
C HIS A 65 -10.70 1.05 -3.08
N THR A 66 -10.86 2.36 -3.16
CA THR A 66 -10.49 3.30 -2.08
C THR A 66 -11.18 3.01 -0.75
N ALA A 67 -12.49 2.83 -0.76
CA ALA A 67 -13.24 2.60 0.47
C ALA A 67 -12.73 1.38 1.23
N ARG A 68 -12.37 0.32 0.50
CA ARG A 68 -11.86 -0.91 1.06
C ARG A 68 -10.46 -0.73 1.63
N ILE A 69 -9.61 0.01 0.92
CA ILE A 69 -8.25 0.33 1.38
C ILE A 69 -8.31 1.15 2.67
N GLU A 70 -9.18 2.14 2.73
CA GLU A 70 -9.33 2.98 3.92
C GLU A 70 -9.82 2.16 5.13
N ALA A 71 -10.76 1.25 4.92
CA ALA A 71 -11.24 0.36 5.98
C ALA A 71 -10.12 -0.51 6.52
N HIS A 72 -9.31 -1.09 5.62
CA HIS A 72 -8.17 -1.92 6.01
C HIS A 72 -7.11 -1.11 6.78
N ARG A 73 -6.80 0.10 6.33
CA ARG A 73 -5.85 0.99 6.99
C ARG A 73 -6.32 1.36 8.39
N LYS A 74 -7.60 1.66 8.55
CA LYS A 74 -8.18 1.98 9.84
C LYS A 74 -8.08 0.79 10.80
N GLU A 75 -8.40 -0.40 10.33
CA GLU A 75 -8.29 -1.62 11.13
C GLU A 75 -6.86 -1.86 11.57
N SER A 76 -5.89 -1.73 10.66
CA SER A 76 -4.47 -1.90 10.97
C SER A 76 -4.01 -0.89 12.03
N SER A 77 -4.41 0.37 11.88
CA SER A 77 -4.04 1.42 12.82
C SER A 77 -4.60 1.15 14.22
N GLU A 78 -5.85 0.72 14.32
CA GLU A 78 -6.52 0.48 15.59
C GLU A 78 -6.02 -0.80 16.29
N ASN A 79 -5.75 -1.85 15.52
CA ASN A 79 -5.49 -3.17 16.08
C ASN A 79 -4.00 -3.56 16.13
N LEU A 80 -3.17 -2.99 15.26
CA LEU A 80 -1.78 -3.40 15.12
C LEU A 80 -0.76 -2.34 15.55
N GLY A 81 -1.22 -1.20 16.06
CA GLY A 81 -0.33 -0.12 16.46
C GLY A 81 0.43 0.50 15.29
N ILE A 82 -0.21 0.55 14.12
CA ILE A 82 0.37 1.12 12.90
C ILE A 82 -0.34 2.44 12.59
N THR A 83 0.44 3.50 12.43
CA THR A 83 -0.10 4.85 12.21
C THR A 83 0.31 5.37 10.84
N LEU A 84 -0.65 5.89 10.08
CA LEU A 84 -0.38 6.55 8.80
C LEU A 84 0.29 7.91 9.07
N VAL A 85 1.49 8.08 8.53
CA VAL A 85 2.29 9.30 8.71
C VAL A 85 2.17 10.23 7.52
N ASP A 86 2.12 9.68 6.30
CA ASP A 86 2.10 10.47 5.09
C ASP A 86 1.38 9.72 3.97
N LYS A 87 0.75 10.47 3.06
CA LYS A 87 -0.04 9.89 1.98
C LYS A 87 -0.03 10.80 0.77
N HIS A 88 0.32 10.25 -0.39
CA HIS A 88 0.27 10.95 -1.67
C HIS A 88 -0.25 10.01 -2.75
N ASP A 89 -0.98 10.56 -3.71
CA ASP A 89 -1.44 9.78 -4.84
C ASP A 89 -1.52 10.65 -6.08
N GLY A 90 -1.41 10.03 -7.24
CA GLY A 90 -1.44 10.77 -8.50
C GLY A 90 -1.29 9.86 -9.71
N VAL A 91 -1.45 10.47 -10.87
CA VAL A 91 -1.30 9.81 -12.17
C VAL A 91 0.19 9.74 -12.51
N ILE A 92 0.66 8.58 -12.95
CA ILE A 92 2.04 8.43 -13.41
C ILE A 92 2.18 9.15 -14.75
N ARG A 93 3.07 10.13 -14.81
CA ARG A 93 3.24 11.01 -15.98
C ARG A 93 4.55 10.77 -16.72
N ALA A 94 5.51 10.13 -16.09
CA ALA A 94 6.79 9.83 -16.69
C ALA A 94 7.38 8.59 -16.06
N GLU A 95 8.05 7.77 -16.85
CA GLU A 95 8.72 6.58 -16.35
C GLU A 95 9.93 6.25 -17.24
N GLY A 96 10.86 5.50 -16.68
CA GLY A 96 12.03 5.08 -17.39
C GLY A 96 12.60 3.80 -16.81
N SER A 97 13.42 3.10 -17.59
CA SER A 97 14.10 1.88 -17.16
C SER A 97 15.41 1.72 -17.91
N ASN A 98 16.32 0.93 -17.36
CA ASN A 98 17.58 0.56 -18.00
C ASN A 98 17.50 -0.83 -18.60
#